data_ba63d8b2379a096e239efcbe7793cc5d
#
_entry.id   ba63d8b2379a096e239efcbe7793cc5d
#
_cell.length_a   1.000
_cell.length_b   1.000
_cell.length_c   1.000
_cell.angle_alpha   90.00
_cell.angle_beta   90.00
_cell.angle_gamma   90.00
#
_symmetry.space_group_name_H-M   'P 1'
#
loop_
_entity.id
_entity.type
_entity.pdbx_description
1 polymer ?
#
loop_
_entity_poly.entity_id
_entity_poly.type
_entity_poly.pdbx_seq_one_letter_code
_entity_poly.pdbx_strand_id
1 'polypeptide(L)'
;LIFLQRMPISYYVIGWILMFAALAVSRFGYRAVRMVYREKKKKNHKGKNVMIIGAGEAGKELLDELLRSNRLNVQPKCFIDDDTNKHGKYINDVPIVGGRNEIMAAAQKYEIDQIILAIPTLTTKARRDILSICKETGCELMSVPGIYQLVNGEVGVSNLKKVSVEDLLGRDPIKVDIDSILGYVSGKVVLVTGGG
;
A
#
# COMPACT_ATOMS: atom_id res chain seq x y z
N LEU A 1 -67.55 20.45 22.39
CA LEU A 1 -66.80 21.59 23.05
C LEU A 1 -65.39 21.15 23.30
N ILE A 2 -64.47 21.42 22.36
CA ILE A 2 -63.03 21.11 22.47
C ILE A 2 -62.44 22.23 23.37
N PHE A 3 -62.06 21.86 24.59
CA PHE A 3 -61.30 22.73 25.48
C PHE A 3 -59.97 23.05 24.85
N LEU A 4 -59.84 24.20 24.21
CA LEU A 4 -58.56 24.81 23.85
C LEU A 4 -57.92 25.39 25.12
N GLN A 5 -57.37 24.52 25.93
CA GLN A 5 -56.58 24.91 27.09
C GLN A 5 -55.24 25.45 26.55
N ARG A 6 -55.01 26.78 26.68
CA ARG A 6 -53.74 27.39 26.28
C ARG A 6 -52.60 26.78 27.10
N MET A 7 -51.72 26.00 26.43
CA MET A 7 -50.54 25.44 27.08
C MET A 7 -49.66 26.58 27.65
N PRO A 8 -49.07 26.39 28.81
CA PRO A 8 -48.11 27.37 29.40
C PRO A 8 -46.95 27.63 28.44
N ILE A 9 -46.49 28.86 28.37
CA ILE A 9 -45.37 29.29 27.47
C ILE A 9 -44.13 28.45 27.72
N SER A 10 -43.89 28.04 28.96
CA SER A 10 -42.78 27.14 29.32
C SER A 10 -42.77 25.81 28.55
N TYR A 11 -43.93 25.28 28.13
CA TYR A 11 -44.01 24.07 27.34
C TYR A 11 -43.40 24.24 25.94
N TYR A 12 -43.65 25.39 25.30
CA TYR A 12 -43.07 25.69 23.99
C TYR A 12 -41.56 25.90 24.07
N VAL A 13 -41.07 26.56 25.13
CA VAL A 13 -39.65 26.81 25.35
C VAL A 13 -38.91 25.48 25.57
N ILE A 14 -39.44 24.60 26.38
CA ILE A 14 -38.86 23.27 26.64
C ILE A 14 -38.87 22.42 25.35
N GLY A 15 -39.98 22.43 24.63
CA GLY A 15 -40.08 21.73 23.32
C GLY A 15 -39.05 22.18 22.32
N TRP A 16 -38.80 23.50 22.26
CA TRP A 16 -37.78 24.09 21.37
C TRP A 16 -36.36 23.65 21.75
N ILE A 17 -36.03 23.67 23.03
CA ILE A 17 -34.73 23.22 23.57
C ILE A 17 -34.52 21.73 23.26
N LEU A 18 -35.53 20.90 23.53
CA LEU A 18 -35.46 19.45 23.27
C LEU A 18 -35.28 19.15 21.77
N MET A 19 -35.98 19.87 20.88
CA MET A 19 -35.86 19.71 19.44
C MET A 19 -34.45 20.11 18.98
N PHE A 20 -33.89 21.21 19.49
CA PHE A 20 -32.55 21.64 19.17
C PHE A 20 -31.49 20.66 19.67
N ALA A 21 -31.67 20.13 20.89
CA ALA A 21 -30.80 19.09 21.44
C ALA A 21 -30.86 17.81 20.63
N ALA A 22 -32.03 17.37 20.17
CA ALA A 22 -32.19 16.19 19.34
C ALA A 22 -31.49 16.34 17.99
N LEU A 23 -31.59 17.52 17.36
CA LEU A 23 -30.88 17.81 16.09
C LEU A 23 -29.35 17.82 16.31
N ALA A 24 -28.88 18.43 17.41
CA ALA A 24 -27.46 18.45 17.74
C ALA A 24 -26.92 17.03 17.98
N VAL A 25 -27.62 16.23 18.78
CA VAL A 25 -27.24 14.82 19.05
C VAL A 25 -27.24 13.98 17.78
N SER A 26 -28.24 14.16 16.89
CA SER A 26 -28.27 13.46 15.60
C SER A 26 -27.04 13.78 14.73
N ARG A 27 -26.70 15.06 14.65
CA ARG A 27 -25.62 15.51 13.77
C ARG A 27 -24.22 15.24 14.33
N PHE A 28 -24.01 15.46 15.62
CA PHE A 28 -22.73 15.20 16.30
C PHE A 28 -22.56 13.73 16.69
N GLY A 29 -23.64 13.07 17.07
CA GLY A 29 -23.62 11.64 17.43
C GLY A 29 -23.21 10.77 16.24
N TYR A 30 -23.75 11.02 15.05
CA TYR A 30 -23.35 10.31 13.85
C TYR A 30 -21.84 10.51 13.54
N ARG A 31 -21.33 11.73 13.70
CA ARG A 31 -19.88 12.01 13.51
C ARG A 31 -19.03 11.31 14.56
N ALA A 32 -19.44 11.33 15.83
CA ALA A 32 -18.73 10.67 16.93
C ALA A 32 -18.74 9.13 16.76
N VAL A 33 -19.89 8.55 16.43
CA VAL A 33 -20.01 7.12 16.15
C VAL A 33 -19.11 6.72 14.97
N ARG A 34 -19.11 7.49 13.88
CA ARG A 34 -18.25 7.24 12.73
C ARG A 34 -16.77 7.33 13.08
N MET A 35 -16.37 8.28 13.96
CA MET A 35 -14.99 8.42 14.42
C MET A 35 -14.57 7.22 15.29
N VAL A 36 -15.40 6.82 16.26
CA VAL A 36 -15.15 5.66 17.13
C VAL A 36 -15.15 4.35 16.34
N TYR A 37 -16.04 4.20 15.36
CA TYR A 37 -16.06 3.03 14.47
C TYR A 37 -14.78 2.96 13.61
N ARG A 38 -14.28 4.10 13.10
CA ARG A 38 -13.00 4.15 12.37
C ARG A 38 -11.81 3.77 13.26
N GLU A 39 -11.78 4.24 14.52
CA GLU A 39 -10.73 3.88 15.47
C GLU A 39 -10.79 2.41 15.91
N LYS A 40 -11.98 1.87 16.15
CA LYS A 40 -12.15 0.45 16.49
C LYS A 40 -11.78 -0.47 15.32
N LYS A 41 -12.09 -0.08 14.08
CA LYS A 41 -11.67 -0.82 12.89
C LYS A 41 -10.15 -0.82 12.72
N LYS A 42 -9.46 0.26 13.12
CA LYS A 42 -7.99 0.34 13.15
C LYS A 42 -7.35 -0.57 14.22
N LYS A 43 -7.99 -0.71 15.40
CA LYS A 43 -7.42 -1.49 16.51
C LYS A 43 -7.62 -3.00 16.41
N ASN A 44 -8.61 -3.48 15.67
CA ASN A 44 -8.96 -4.91 15.62
C ASN A 44 -8.30 -5.69 14.47
N HIS A 45 -7.54 -5.03 13.59
CA HIS A 45 -6.79 -5.74 12.54
C HIS A 45 -5.32 -5.85 13.00
N LYS A 46 -4.95 -7.02 13.55
CA LYS A 46 -3.54 -7.44 13.73
C LYS A 46 -2.89 -7.73 12.36
N GLY A 47 -3.07 -6.84 11.38
CA GLY A 47 -2.47 -6.96 10.07
C GLY A 47 -1.11 -6.28 10.02
N LYS A 48 -0.21 -6.76 9.17
CA LYS A 48 1.07 -6.10 8.88
C LYS A 48 0.83 -4.71 8.30
N ASN A 49 1.49 -3.71 8.84
CA ASN A 49 1.48 -2.36 8.28
C ASN A 49 2.36 -2.33 7.02
N VAL A 50 1.80 -1.86 5.91
CA VAL A 50 2.46 -1.90 4.61
C VAL A 50 2.73 -0.49 4.10
N MET A 51 3.96 -0.25 3.64
CA MET A 51 4.37 0.90 2.84
C MET A 51 4.50 0.47 1.39
N ILE A 52 3.94 1.25 0.46
CA ILE A 52 4.04 1.00 -0.98
C ILE A 52 4.96 2.04 -1.59
N ILE A 53 6.01 1.59 -2.27
CA ILE A 53 6.93 2.47 -3.01
C ILE A 53 6.51 2.50 -4.48
N GLY A 54 6.11 3.68 -4.95
CA GLY A 54 5.53 3.93 -6.27
C GLY A 54 4.04 4.19 -6.22
N ALA A 55 3.63 5.45 -6.39
CA ALA A 55 2.25 5.91 -6.48
C ALA A 55 1.80 6.08 -7.96
N GLY A 56 2.29 5.20 -8.83
CA GLY A 56 1.89 5.06 -10.23
C GLY A 56 0.70 4.10 -10.37
N GLU A 57 0.45 3.67 -11.62
CA GLU A 57 -0.66 2.74 -11.93
C GLU A 57 -0.51 1.41 -11.20
N ALA A 58 0.68 0.78 -11.28
CA ALA A 58 0.95 -0.48 -10.58
C ALA A 58 0.76 -0.39 -9.05
N GLY A 59 1.12 0.76 -8.44
CA GLY A 59 0.91 0.98 -7.01
C GLY A 59 -0.57 1.15 -6.64
N LYS A 60 -1.36 1.77 -7.51
CA LYS A 60 -2.82 1.91 -7.32
C LYS A 60 -3.53 0.56 -7.44
N GLU A 61 -3.23 -0.20 -8.50
CA GLU A 61 -3.78 -1.55 -8.71
C GLU A 61 -3.46 -2.46 -7.53
N LEU A 62 -2.19 -2.44 -7.07
CA LEU A 62 -1.76 -3.19 -5.89
C LEU A 62 -2.55 -2.77 -4.63
N LEU A 63 -2.74 -1.45 -4.41
CA LEU A 63 -3.54 -0.98 -3.28
C LEU A 63 -4.98 -1.48 -3.35
N ASP A 64 -5.62 -1.40 -4.52
CA ASP A 64 -6.99 -1.85 -4.72
C ASP A 64 -7.12 -3.35 -4.43
N GLU A 65 -6.16 -4.15 -4.86
CA GLU A 65 -6.14 -5.58 -4.57
C GLU A 65 -5.91 -5.88 -3.08
N LEU A 66 -4.98 -5.18 -2.42
CA LEU A 66 -4.76 -5.30 -0.98
C LEU A 66 -6.02 -4.94 -0.18
N LEU A 67 -6.78 -3.93 -0.62
CA LEU A 67 -8.02 -3.53 0.03
C LEU A 67 -9.17 -4.52 -0.21
N ARG A 68 -9.23 -5.16 -1.38
CA ARG A 68 -10.22 -6.20 -1.73
C ARG A 68 -9.90 -7.54 -1.07
N SER A 69 -8.63 -7.87 -0.94
CA SER A 69 -8.17 -9.14 -0.40
C SER A 69 -8.22 -9.15 1.13
N ASN A 70 -9.39 -9.46 1.67
CA ASN A 70 -9.60 -9.59 3.14
C ASN A 70 -8.78 -10.75 3.76
N ARG A 71 -8.10 -11.57 2.93
CA ARG A 71 -7.32 -12.75 3.36
C ARG A 71 -5.90 -12.43 3.79
N LEU A 72 -5.33 -11.30 3.36
CA LEU A 72 -3.91 -11.01 3.55
C LEU A 72 -3.57 -10.34 4.88
N ASN A 73 -4.59 -9.93 5.63
CA ASN A 73 -4.41 -9.30 6.94
C ASN A 73 -3.30 -8.21 6.93
N VAL A 74 -3.29 -7.34 5.89
CA VAL A 74 -2.35 -6.24 5.70
C VAL A 74 -3.06 -4.90 5.73
N GLN A 75 -2.36 -3.85 6.19
CA GLN A 75 -2.87 -2.49 6.25
C GLN A 75 -1.94 -1.53 5.50
N PRO A 76 -2.30 -1.09 4.29
CA PRO A 76 -1.57 -0.03 3.61
C PRO A 76 -1.64 1.26 4.42
N LYS A 77 -0.48 1.82 4.81
CA LYS A 77 -0.37 3.01 5.66
C LYS A 77 0.04 4.26 4.91
N CYS A 78 0.97 4.11 3.96
CA CYS A 78 1.47 5.23 3.18
C CYS A 78 2.07 4.78 1.85
N PHE A 79 2.17 5.73 0.93
CA PHE A 79 2.95 5.65 -0.28
C PHE A 79 4.21 6.49 -0.19
N ILE A 80 5.26 6.04 -0.89
CA ILE A 80 6.46 6.81 -1.22
C ILE A 80 6.53 6.95 -2.74
N ASP A 81 6.74 8.15 -3.25
CA ASP A 81 6.94 8.41 -4.69
C ASP A 81 7.89 9.60 -4.86
N ASP A 82 8.86 9.48 -5.77
CA ASP A 82 9.84 10.55 -6.00
C ASP A 82 9.25 11.75 -6.76
N ASP A 83 8.07 11.61 -7.35
CA ASP A 83 7.35 12.71 -8.00
C ASP A 83 6.75 13.65 -6.94
N THR A 84 7.41 14.81 -6.76
CA THR A 84 7.01 15.83 -5.78
C THR A 84 5.58 16.37 -5.99
N ASN A 85 5.05 16.30 -7.23
CA ASN A 85 3.68 16.74 -7.53
C ASN A 85 2.61 15.84 -6.88
N LYS A 86 3.00 14.64 -6.46
CA LYS A 86 2.10 13.70 -5.78
C LYS A 86 2.14 13.82 -4.26
N HIS A 87 3.16 14.46 -3.70
CA HIS A 87 3.33 14.55 -2.25
C HIS A 87 2.13 15.24 -1.59
N GLY A 88 1.71 14.74 -0.44
CA GLY A 88 0.55 15.24 0.30
C GLY A 88 -0.81 14.87 -0.28
N LYS A 89 -0.86 14.20 -1.45
CA LYS A 89 -2.10 13.65 -2.02
C LYS A 89 -2.43 12.29 -1.42
N TYR A 90 -3.61 11.81 -1.71
CA TYR A 90 -4.14 10.54 -1.21
C TYR A 90 -4.58 9.65 -2.36
N ILE A 91 -4.37 8.34 -2.21
CA ILE A 91 -4.93 7.30 -3.08
C ILE A 91 -5.77 6.40 -2.17
N ASN A 92 -7.09 6.32 -2.38
CA ASN A 92 -8.03 5.53 -1.57
C ASN A 92 -7.81 5.70 -0.05
N ASP A 93 -7.74 6.96 0.42
CA ASP A 93 -7.48 7.35 1.83
C ASP A 93 -6.06 7.02 2.36
N VAL A 94 -5.14 6.53 1.52
CA VAL A 94 -3.73 6.29 1.87
C VAL A 94 -2.87 7.45 1.40
N PRO A 95 -2.13 8.14 2.31
CA PRO A 95 -1.34 9.33 1.98
C PRO A 95 -0.07 8.99 1.21
N ILE A 96 0.33 9.88 0.29
CA ILE A 96 1.68 9.91 -0.32
C ILE A 96 2.51 10.86 0.52
N VAL A 97 3.45 10.31 1.30
CA VAL A 97 4.13 11.07 2.37
C VAL A 97 5.39 11.79 1.90
N GLY A 98 6.02 11.32 0.81
CA GLY A 98 7.22 11.94 0.29
C GLY A 98 7.98 11.03 -0.67
N GLY A 99 9.24 11.38 -0.97
CA GLY A 99 10.14 10.63 -1.82
C GLY A 99 10.99 9.59 -1.06
N ARG A 100 11.99 9.02 -1.74
CA ARG A 100 12.87 7.98 -1.19
C ARG A 100 13.59 8.38 0.11
N ASN A 101 13.85 9.67 0.32
CA ASN A 101 14.53 10.17 1.51
C ASN A 101 13.68 10.06 2.79
N GLU A 102 12.36 10.01 2.64
CA GLU A 102 11.42 9.88 3.74
C GLU A 102 11.12 8.43 4.13
N ILE A 103 11.67 7.42 3.43
CA ILE A 103 11.40 5.99 3.69
C ILE A 103 11.67 5.64 5.16
N MET A 104 12.83 6.03 5.71
CA MET A 104 13.21 5.73 7.10
C MET A 104 12.26 6.38 8.10
N ALA A 105 11.99 7.68 7.94
CA ALA A 105 11.10 8.43 8.82
C ALA A 105 9.66 7.91 8.76
N ALA A 106 9.18 7.58 7.54
CA ALA A 106 7.86 7.01 7.34
C ALA A 106 7.75 5.60 7.92
N ALA A 107 8.78 4.76 7.79
CA ALA A 107 8.80 3.42 8.37
C ALA A 107 8.61 3.45 9.88
N GLN A 108 9.32 4.35 10.57
CA GLN A 108 9.18 4.55 12.03
C GLN A 108 7.81 5.15 12.40
N LYS A 109 7.40 6.23 11.72
CA LYS A 109 6.17 6.97 12.03
C LYS A 109 4.91 6.12 11.88
N TYR A 110 4.87 5.26 10.88
CA TYR A 110 3.70 4.43 10.56
C TYR A 110 3.84 2.98 11.05
N GLU A 111 4.92 2.68 11.81
CA GLU A 111 5.19 1.33 12.35
C GLU A 111 5.09 0.28 11.25
N ILE A 112 5.88 0.46 10.18
CA ILE A 112 5.82 -0.38 8.99
C ILE A 112 6.50 -1.73 9.23
N ASP A 113 5.77 -2.81 8.95
CA ASP A 113 6.29 -4.18 9.02
C ASP A 113 6.81 -4.66 7.66
N GLN A 114 6.20 -4.16 6.56
CA GLN A 114 6.47 -4.63 5.22
C GLN A 114 6.51 -3.50 4.20
N ILE A 115 7.47 -3.53 3.30
CA ILE A 115 7.63 -2.57 2.20
C ILE A 115 7.44 -3.31 0.89
N ILE A 116 6.60 -2.77 0.00
CA ILE A 116 6.34 -3.34 -1.33
C ILE A 116 6.80 -2.35 -2.39
N LEU A 117 7.74 -2.77 -3.23
CA LEU A 117 8.21 -1.99 -4.37
C LEU A 117 7.28 -2.23 -5.58
N ALA A 118 6.47 -1.22 -5.91
CA ALA A 118 5.45 -1.26 -6.97
C ALA A 118 5.82 -0.38 -8.17
N ILE A 119 7.08 -0.46 -8.64
CA ILE A 119 7.58 0.26 -9.82
C ILE A 119 8.21 -0.74 -10.79
N PRO A 120 7.43 -1.36 -11.68
CA PRO A 120 7.94 -2.40 -12.59
C PRO A 120 8.98 -1.90 -13.60
N THR A 121 8.93 -0.61 -13.96
CA THR A 121 9.79 0.02 -14.99
C THR A 121 11.07 0.63 -14.43
N LEU A 122 11.38 0.39 -13.15
CA LEU A 122 12.54 1.00 -12.50
C LEU A 122 13.85 0.48 -13.11
N THR A 123 14.79 1.39 -13.36
CA THR A 123 16.14 1.00 -13.80
C THR A 123 16.85 0.22 -12.69
N THR A 124 17.77 -0.68 -13.08
CA THR A 124 18.53 -1.52 -12.12
C THR A 124 19.27 -0.68 -11.06
N LYS A 125 19.82 0.48 -11.47
CA LYS A 125 20.49 1.40 -10.54
C LYS A 125 19.53 2.00 -9.52
N ALA A 126 18.43 2.61 -9.98
CA ALA A 126 17.44 3.23 -9.11
C ALA A 126 16.77 2.20 -8.17
N ARG A 127 16.56 0.97 -8.66
CA ARG A 127 16.06 -0.15 -7.87
C ARG A 127 17.01 -0.48 -6.72
N ARG A 128 18.31 -0.59 -7.00
CA ARG A 128 19.34 -0.84 -5.98
C ARG A 128 19.38 0.25 -4.92
N ASP A 129 19.36 1.51 -5.33
CA ASP A 129 19.39 2.66 -4.42
C ASP A 129 18.20 2.63 -3.45
N ILE A 130 16.98 2.38 -3.97
CA ILE A 130 15.78 2.27 -3.13
C ILE A 130 15.86 1.05 -2.20
N LEU A 131 16.25 -0.11 -2.71
CA LEU A 131 16.35 -1.34 -1.92
C LEU A 131 17.43 -1.23 -0.82
N SER A 132 18.54 -0.52 -1.06
CA SER A 132 19.55 -0.28 -0.02
C SER A 132 18.97 0.54 1.14
N ILE A 133 18.21 1.61 0.86
CA ILE A 133 17.53 2.40 1.89
C ILE A 133 16.48 1.53 2.63
N CYS A 134 15.69 0.75 1.89
CA CYS A 134 14.68 -0.12 2.49
C CYS A 134 15.30 -1.19 3.41
N LYS A 135 16.47 -1.72 3.08
CA LYS A 135 17.17 -2.70 3.91
C LYS A 135 17.53 -2.15 5.28
N GLU A 136 17.89 -0.87 5.36
CA GLU A 136 18.22 -0.21 6.63
C GLU A 136 17.02 -0.07 7.57
N THR A 137 15.80 -0.12 7.05
CA THR A 137 14.57 -0.08 7.87
C THR A 137 14.33 -1.35 8.67
N GLY A 138 14.93 -2.48 8.29
CA GLY A 138 14.69 -3.81 8.88
C GLY A 138 13.32 -4.42 8.54
N CYS A 139 12.51 -3.77 7.71
CA CYS A 139 11.19 -4.26 7.28
C CYS A 139 11.31 -5.41 6.27
N GLU A 140 10.27 -6.25 6.19
CA GLU A 140 10.18 -7.28 5.15
C GLU A 140 10.02 -6.63 3.76
N LEU A 141 10.89 -6.97 2.81
CA LEU A 141 10.88 -6.39 1.47
C LEU A 141 10.22 -7.32 0.47
N MET A 142 9.26 -6.78 -0.28
CA MET A 142 8.61 -7.47 -1.40
C MET A 142 8.66 -6.60 -2.66
N SER A 143 8.59 -7.23 -3.82
CA SER A 143 8.57 -6.52 -5.10
C SER A 143 7.53 -7.12 -6.04
N VAL A 144 6.85 -6.25 -6.76
CA VAL A 144 6.04 -6.65 -7.92
C VAL A 144 7.00 -7.08 -9.03
N PRO A 145 6.75 -8.22 -9.72
CA PRO A 145 7.56 -8.66 -10.84
C PRO A 145 7.62 -7.60 -11.95
N GLY A 146 8.73 -7.56 -12.68
CA GLY A 146 8.89 -6.65 -13.84
C GLY A 146 7.92 -6.97 -14.98
N ILE A 147 7.71 -6.00 -15.88
CA ILE A 147 6.76 -6.06 -17.02
C ILE A 147 6.91 -7.34 -17.87
N TYR A 148 8.11 -7.87 -18.03
CA TYR A 148 8.36 -9.12 -18.77
C TYR A 148 7.77 -10.38 -18.13
N GLN A 149 7.37 -10.32 -16.85
CA GLN A 149 6.73 -11.42 -16.13
C GLN A 149 5.21 -11.24 -16.01
N LEU A 150 4.70 -10.09 -16.44
CA LEU A 150 3.29 -9.71 -16.40
C LEU A 150 2.61 -9.91 -17.76
N VAL A 151 2.94 -10.99 -18.47
CA VAL A 151 2.38 -11.29 -19.81
C VAL A 151 0.84 -11.35 -19.81
N ASN A 152 0.20 -11.44 -18.67
CA ASN A 152 -1.25 -11.47 -18.50
C ASN A 152 -1.85 -10.19 -17.89
N GLY A 153 -1.08 -9.09 -17.73
CA GLY A 153 -1.66 -7.76 -17.43
C GLY A 153 -2.20 -7.54 -16.02
N GLU A 154 -2.08 -8.49 -15.11
CA GLU A 154 -2.60 -8.34 -13.75
C GLU A 154 -1.46 -8.18 -12.73
N VAL A 155 -1.41 -7.00 -12.10
CA VAL A 155 -0.56 -6.76 -10.93
C VAL A 155 -1.28 -7.35 -9.72
N GLY A 156 -1.06 -8.64 -9.47
CA GLY A 156 -1.71 -9.36 -8.38
C GLY A 156 -0.83 -9.50 -7.15
N VAL A 157 -1.45 -9.48 -5.96
CA VAL A 157 -0.78 -9.77 -4.68
C VAL A 157 -0.18 -11.18 -4.66
N SER A 158 -0.78 -12.11 -5.38
CA SER A 158 -0.26 -13.47 -5.58
C SER A 158 1.09 -13.49 -6.31
N ASN A 159 1.42 -12.43 -7.05
CA ASN A 159 2.66 -12.28 -7.81
C ASN A 159 3.78 -11.57 -7.04
N LEU A 160 3.53 -11.15 -5.81
CA LEU A 160 4.56 -10.54 -4.96
C LEU A 160 5.68 -11.54 -4.65
N LYS A 161 6.91 -11.15 -4.95
CA LYS A 161 8.11 -11.94 -4.62
C LYS A 161 8.89 -11.26 -3.50
N LYS A 162 9.43 -12.05 -2.57
CA LYS A 162 10.42 -11.53 -1.63
C LYS A 162 11.63 -11.07 -2.41
N VAL A 163 12.16 -9.90 -2.03
CA VAL A 163 13.40 -9.38 -2.63
C VAL A 163 14.55 -10.29 -2.22
N SER A 164 15.23 -10.87 -3.21
CA SER A 164 16.36 -11.76 -2.97
C SER A 164 17.67 -10.97 -2.76
N VAL A 165 18.69 -11.65 -2.24
CA VAL A 165 20.03 -11.06 -2.09
C VAL A 165 20.62 -10.70 -3.46
N GLU A 166 20.28 -11.46 -4.50
CA GLU A 166 20.69 -11.22 -5.89
C GLU A 166 20.14 -9.91 -6.43
N ASP A 167 18.90 -9.55 -6.08
CA ASP A 167 18.30 -8.25 -6.42
C ASP A 167 19.08 -7.06 -5.83
N LEU A 168 19.68 -7.26 -4.65
CA LEU A 168 20.51 -6.27 -3.96
C LEU A 168 21.93 -6.19 -4.55
N LEU A 169 22.48 -7.33 -5.00
CA LEU A 169 23.82 -7.40 -5.57
C LEU A 169 23.89 -6.90 -7.03
N GLY A 170 22.72 -6.71 -7.65
CA GLY A 170 22.63 -6.13 -9.00
C GLY A 170 23.39 -6.91 -10.06
N ARG A 171 23.45 -8.22 -9.95
CA ARG A 171 23.83 -9.04 -11.09
C ARG A 171 22.71 -8.95 -12.09
N ASP A 172 22.95 -8.18 -13.16
CA ASP A 172 22.12 -8.31 -14.34
C ASP A 172 22.15 -9.78 -14.76
N PRO A 173 20.99 -10.44 -14.97
CA PRO A 173 21.01 -11.78 -15.52
C PRO A 173 21.79 -11.69 -16.83
N ILE A 174 22.88 -12.45 -16.92
CA ILE A 174 23.67 -12.52 -18.13
C ILE A 174 22.70 -12.98 -19.22
N LYS A 175 22.36 -12.09 -20.14
CA LYS A 175 21.63 -12.46 -21.35
C LYS A 175 22.61 -13.27 -22.18
N VAL A 176 22.60 -14.56 -21.93
CA VAL A 176 23.39 -15.50 -22.73
C VAL A 176 22.70 -15.55 -24.08
N ASP A 177 23.41 -15.13 -25.11
CA ASP A 177 23.00 -15.32 -26.51
C ASP A 177 23.09 -16.82 -26.78
N ILE A 178 21.95 -17.50 -26.66
CA ILE A 178 21.84 -18.95 -26.80
C ILE A 178 22.27 -19.36 -28.21
N ASP A 179 21.99 -18.54 -29.24
CA ASP A 179 22.33 -18.84 -30.64
C ASP A 179 23.85 -18.86 -30.86
N SER A 180 24.58 -17.94 -30.20
CA SER A 180 26.04 -17.91 -30.29
C SER A 180 26.68 -19.12 -29.55
N ILE A 181 26.07 -19.59 -28.46
CA ILE A 181 26.55 -20.77 -27.73
C ILE A 181 26.22 -22.06 -28.46
N LEU A 182 25.02 -22.18 -29.03
CA LEU A 182 24.64 -23.35 -29.82
C LEU A 182 25.60 -23.59 -30.99
N GLY A 183 26.11 -22.52 -31.63
CA GLY A 183 27.15 -22.62 -32.64
C GLY A 183 28.46 -23.23 -32.12
N TYR A 184 28.81 -23.02 -30.86
CA TYR A 184 30.05 -23.52 -30.24
C TYR A 184 29.99 -25.00 -29.84
N VAL A 185 28.80 -25.49 -29.41
CA VAL A 185 28.61 -26.86 -28.91
C VAL A 185 27.99 -27.82 -29.93
N SER A 186 27.47 -27.28 -31.03
CA SER A 186 26.86 -28.10 -32.10
C SER A 186 27.86 -29.06 -32.69
N GLY A 187 27.55 -30.36 -32.69
CA GLY A 187 28.40 -31.42 -33.21
C GLY A 187 29.60 -31.82 -32.35
N LYS A 188 29.69 -31.31 -31.09
CA LYS A 188 30.77 -31.69 -30.14
C LYS A 188 30.21 -32.47 -28.97
N VAL A 189 31.07 -33.33 -28.37
CA VAL A 189 30.76 -34.01 -27.10
C VAL A 189 31.09 -33.04 -25.96
N VAL A 190 30.06 -32.66 -25.19
CA VAL A 190 30.20 -31.70 -24.10
C VAL A 190 29.99 -32.41 -22.74
N LEU A 191 30.94 -32.24 -21.85
CA LEU A 191 30.83 -32.70 -20.48
C LEU A 191 30.25 -31.57 -19.61
N VAL A 192 29.07 -31.80 -19.00
CA VAL A 192 28.45 -30.84 -18.09
C VAL A 192 28.69 -31.32 -16.66
N THR A 193 29.42 -30.52 -15.85
CA THR A 193 29.66 -30.78 -14.42
C THR A 193 28.82 -29.81 -13.59
N GLY A 194 28.27 -30.28 -12.45
CA GLY A 194 27.53 -29.42 -11.53
C GLY A 194 26.07 -29.17 -11.90
N GLY A 195 25.47 -29.98 -12.74
CA GLY A 195 24.03 -29.99 -13.04
C GLY A 195 23.28 -30.78 -11.95
N GLY A 196 23.06 -30.11 -10.80
CA GLY A 196 22.25 -30.64 -9.69
C GLY A 196 21.06 -29.76 -9.42
#